data_85c311690317135f824b2a8302e3106c
#
_entry.id   85c311690317135f824b2a8302e3106c
#
_cell.length_a   1.000
_cell.length_b   1.000
_cell.length_c   1.000
_cell.angle_alpha   90.00
_cell.angle_beta   90.00
_cell.angle_gamma   90.00
#
_symmetry.space_group_name_H-M   'P 1'
#
loop_
_entity.id
_entity.type
_entity.pdbx_description
1 polymer ?
#
loop_
_entity_poly.entity_id
_entity_poly.type
_entity_poly.pdbx_seq_one_letter_code
_entity_poly.pdbx_strand_id
1 'polypeptide(L)'
;VLENLIATDNPGGFAPGGRLNWAADLNLPLLADKQQADVLFWVGDGAFDMRNQRTLRAFVKVLKAANVDFAVLGLEERDSGDVARRLGDEATFQTLAQRNIATLAKYRFKRIVSCDPHSFHVLKNEYGALGGNYQVLHHTTFIDELVRKGALNLGQSKAGSVTYHDPCYLGRYNGEYEAPRAVLRAIGIEVKEMARSGFRSRCCGGGGGAPITDIPGKQRIPDMRMVDIKETGAELVAVGCPQCTAMLEGVVAPRPEIKDIAELVAEVLIEATEVPAKKPSLATAVEEAVDGATCEASCDAPRRPSNAEGFIRRLGHFGG
;
A
#
# COMPACT_ATOMS: atom_id res chain seq x y z
N VAL A 1 -10.20 -2.15 -25.22
CA VAL A 1 -9.38 -1.72 -24.06
C VAL A 1 -9.14 -0.24 -24.08
N LEU A 2 -8.49 0.31 -25.12
CA LEU A 2 -8.24 1.75 -25.22
C LEU A 2 -9.55 2.55 -25.22
N GLU A 3 -10.56 2.11 -25.95
CA GLU A 3 -11.91 2.70 -25.91
C GLU A 3 -12.50 2.69 -24.50
N ASN A 4 -12.33 1.59 -23.76
CA ASN A 4 -12.79 1.49 -22.38
C ASN A 4 -12.06 2.48 -21.44
N LEU A 5 -10.73 2.61 -21.59
CA LEU A 5 -9.95 3.59 -20.83
C LEU A 5 -10.44 5.01 -21.04
N ILE A 6 -10.82 5.35 -22.28
CA ILE A 6 -11.38 6.66 -22.62
C ILE A 6 -12.80 6.83 -22.05
N ALA A 7 -13.63 5.79 -22.14
CA ALA A 7 -15.05 5.88 -21.78
C ALA A 7 -15.31 5.71 -20.30
N THR A 8 -14.55 4.85 -19.60
CA THR A 8 -14.84 4.43 -18.20
C THR A 8 -13.66 4.58 -17.25
N ASP A 9 -12.54 5.16 -17.71
CA ASP A 9 -11.30 5.32 -16.93
C ASP A 9 -10.74 4.00 -16.36
N ASN A 10 -11.07 2.84 -16.99
CA ASN A 10 -10.48 1.53 -16.67
C ASN A 10 -10.48 0.60 -17.90
N PRO A 11 -9.50 -0.33 -18.02
CA PRO A 11 -9.33 -1.15 -19.23
C PRO A 11 -10.44 -2.19 -19.43
N GLY A 12 -11.13 -2.58 -18.36
CA GLY A 12 -12.22 -3.56 -18.37
C GLY A 12 -13.55 -3.01 -18.86
N GLY A 13 -13.72 -1.69 -18.94
CA GLY A 13 -14.99 -1.07 -19.30
C GLY A 13 -16.04 -1.15 -18.18
N PHE A 14 -15.63 -1.36 -16.95
CA PHE A 14 -16.54 -1.42 -15.80
C PHE A 14 -17.04 -0.03 -15.43
N ALA A 15 -18.28 0.03 -14.91
CA ALA A 15 -18.83 1.28 -14.40
C ALA A 15 -17.96 1.82 -13.24
N PRO A 16 -17.48 3.08 -13.32
CA PRO A 16 -16.61 3.65 -12.28
C PRO A 16 -17.21 3.57 -10.87
N GLY A 17 -18.55 3.68 -10.74
CA GLY A 17 -19.28 3.52 -9.48
C GLY A 17 -19.06 2.18 -8.78
N GLY A 18 -18.66 1.14 -9.51
CA GLY A 18 -18.38 -0.20 -8.94
C GLY A 18 -17.03 -0.32 -8.24
N ARG A 19 -16.14 0.69 -8.32
CA ARG A 19 -14.77 0.62 -7.76
C ARG A 19 -14.70 0.35 -6.25
N LEU A 20 -15.74 0.68 -5.49
CA LEU A 20 -15.80 0.45 -4.04
C LEU A 20 -16.66 -0.75 -3.62
N ASN A 21 -17.30 -1.45 -4.56
CA ASN A 21 -18.21 -2.57 -4.23
C ASN A 21 -17.53 -3.68 -3.43
N TRP A 22 -16.25 -3.95 -3.70
CA TRP A 22 -15.45 -4.95 -2.99
C TRP A 22 -15.25 -4.66 -1.50
N ALA A 23 -15.46 -3.42 -1.09
CA ALA A 23 -15.18 -2.91 0.26
C ALA A 23 -16.41 -2.31 0.94
N ALA A 24 -17.62 -2.61 0.45
CA ALA A 24 -18.88 -2.03 0.96
C ALA A 24 -19.08 -2.24 2.48
N ASP A 25 -18.54 -3.34 3.03
CA ASP A 25 -18.58 -3.71 4.44
C ASP A 25 -17.36 -3.22 5.24
N LEU A 26 -16.34 -2.63 4.59
CA LEU A 26 -15.07 -2.30 5.24
C LEU A 26 -15.00 -0.88 5.81
N ASN A 27 -15.98 -0.02 5.49
CA ASN A 27 -15.99 1.38 5.89
C ASN A 27 -14.64 2.07 5.64
N LEU A 28 -14.18 2.04 4.36
CA LEU A 28 -12.90 2.63 3.99
C LEU A 28 -12.94 4.14 4.15
N PRO A 29 -11.91 4.75 4.79
CA PRO A 29 -11.80 6.20 4.86
C PRO A 29 -11.51 6.77 3.47
N LEU A 30 -12.30 7.75 3.04
CA LEU A 30 -12.12 8.45 1.77
C LEU A 30 -11.30 9.72 1.96
N LEU A 31 -10.38 10.01 1.05
CA LEU A 31 -9.67 11.29 1.06
C LEU A 31 -10.61 12.48 0.84
N ALA A 32 -11.68 12.28 0.07
CA ALA A 32 -12.72 13.32 -0.11
C ALA A 32 -13.31 13.82 1.21
N ASP A 33 -13.48 12.93 2.21
CA ASP A 33 -14.00 13.25 3.53
C ASP A 33 -12.90 13.70 4.50
N LYS A 34 -11.77 12.99 4.48
CA LYS A 34 -10.66 13.17 5.44
C LYS A 34 -9.73 14.32 5.11
N GLN A 35 -9.62 14.69 3.83
CA GLN A 35 -8.72 15.68 3.24
C GLN A 35 -7.22 15.40 3.43
N GLN A 36 -6.84 14.57 4.38
CA GLN A 36 -5.45 14.17 4.63
C GLN A 36 -5.34 12.77 5.21
N ALA A 37 -4.22 12.10 4.92
CA ALA A 37 -3.82 10.82 5.52
C ALA A 37 -2.29 10.65 5.43
N ASP A 38 -1.70 9.78 6.24
CA ASP A 38 -0.29 9.43 6.08
C ASP A 38 -0.04 8.60 4.82
N VAL A 39 -0.97 7.70 4.51
CA VAL A 39 -0.90 6.79 3.38
C VAL A 39 -2.14 6.94 2.50
N LEU A 40 -1.92 7.24 1.23
CA LEU A 40 -2.93 7.01 0.20
C LEU A 40 -2.80 5.55 -0.27
N PHE A 41 -3.81 4.73 -0.03
CA PHE A 41 -3.90 3.41 -0.63
C PHE A 41 -4.49 3.50 -2.04
N TRP A 42 -3.64 3.34 -3.04
CA TRP A 42 -4.01 3.26 -4.45
C TRP A 42 -4.53 1.86 -4.75
N VAL A 43 -5.82 1.75 -5.03
CA VAL A 43 -6.52 0.46 -5.17
C VAL A 43 -6.27 -0.18 -6.53
N GLY A 44 -6.25 0.61 -7.59
CA GLY A 44 -6.08 0.15 -8.96
C GLY A 44 -7.29 -0.64 -9.49
N ASP A 45 -7.10 -1.26 -10.64
CA ASP A 45 -8.15 -2.04 -11.31
C ASP A 45 -8.41 -3.41 -10.67
N GLY A 46 -7.59 -3.81 -9.70
CA GLY A 46 -7.88 -4.96 -8.83
C GLY A 46 -9.23 -4.87 -8.14
N ALA A 47 -9.79 -3.67 -8.00
CA ALA A 47 -11.13 -3.42 -7.48
C ALA A 47 -12.24 -4.14 -8.27
N PHE A 48 -12.02 -4.37 -9.56
CA PHE A 48 -13.00 -4.98 -10.48
C PHE A 48 -12.82 -6.49 -10.70
N ASP A 49 -11.73 -7.08 -10.18
CA ASP A 49 -11.45 -8.52 -10.30
C ASP A 49 -11.60 -9.22 -8.94
N MET A 50 -12.53 -10.17 -8.84
CA MET A 50 -12.81 -10.90 -7.59
C MET A 50 -11.57 -11.59 -6.99
N ARG A 51 -10.62 -12.02 -7.80
CA ARG A 51 -9.36 -12.62 -7.34
C ARG A 51 -8.50 -11.59 -6.62
N ASN A 52 -8.41 -10.40 -7.19
CA ASN A 52 -7.60 -9.31 -6.66
C ASN A 52 -8.29 -8.60 -5.49
N GLN A 53 -9.62 -8.63 -5.42
CA GLN A 53 -10.37 -8.12 -4.26
C GLN A 53 -9.96 -8.83 -2.96
N ARG A 54 -9.55 -10.11 -3.00
CA ARG A 54 -9.01 -10.83 -1.83
C ARG A 54 -7.76 -10.15 -1.31
N THR A 55 -6.81 -9.84 -2.21
CA THR A 55 -5.57 -9.13 -1.88
C THR A 55 -5.83 -7.75 -1.29
N LEU A 56 -6.74 -6.97 -1.92
CA LEU A 56 -7.10 -5.63 -1.44
C LEU A 56 -7.69 -5.69 -0.02
N ARG A 57 -8.64 -6.62 0.22
CA ARG A 57 -9.24 -6.81 1.55
C ARG A 57 -8.21 -7.25 2.59
N ALA A 58 -7.32 -8.16 2.22
CA ALA A 58 -6.23 -8.61 3.06
C ALA A 58 -5.30 -7.46 3.43
N PHE A 59 -4.92 -6.63 2.46
CA PHE A 59 -4.06 -5.48 2.72
C PHE A 59 -4.74 -4.43 3.61
N VAL A 60 -6.05 -4.16 3.43
CA VAL A 60 -6.82 -3.31 4.35
C VAL A 60 -6.79 -3.86 5.77
N LYS A 61 -6.92 -5.20 5.94
CA LYS A 61 -6.78 -5.84 7.26
C LYS A 61 -5.40 -5.59 7.88
N VAL A 62 -4.35 -5.69 7.08
CA VAL A 62 -2.96 -5.38 7.52
C VAL A 62 -2.82 -3.92 7.93
N LEU A 63 -3.33 -2.97 7.13
CA LEU A 63 -3.28 -1.53 7.43
C LEU A 63 -3.98 -1.21 8.76
N LYS A 64 -5.16 -1.78 8.97
CA LYS A 64 -5.93 -1.63 10.21
C LYS A 64 -5.20 -2.25 11.41
N ALA A 65 -4.66 -3.45 11.27
CA ALA A 65 -3.92 -4.13 12.35
C ALA A 65 -2.66 -3.36 12.78
N ALA A 66 -1.99 -2.69 11.84
CA ALA A 66 -0.84 -1.83 12.12
C ALA A 66 -1.21 -0.41 12.55
N ASN A 67 -2.51 -0.11 12.73
CA ASN A 67 -3.03 1.23 13.05
C ASN A 67 -2.49 2.33 12.12
N VAL A 68 -2.40 2.03 10.82
CA VAL A 68 -1.94 2.98 9.80
C VAL A 68 -3.01 4.02 9.54
N ASP A 69 -2.64 5.30 9.54
CA ASP A 69 -3.49 6.37 9.06
C ASP A 69 -3.53 6.35 7.53
N PHE A 70 -4.56 5.75 6.94
CA PHE A 70 -4.72 5.63 5.50
C PHE A 70 -6.07 6.12 5.01
N ALA A 71 -6.15 6.38 3.71
CA ALA A 71 -7.40 6.64 3.00
C ALA A 71 -7.27 6.20 1.54
N VAL A 72 -8.41 6.10 0.84
CA VAL A 72 -8.50 5.80 -0.60
C VAL A 72 -9.14 6.96 -1.34
N LEU A 73 -8.89 7.06 -2.65
CA LEU A 73 -9.56 8.07 -3.51
C LEU A 73 -11.02 7.69 -3.81
N GLY A 74 -11.36 6.41 -3.70
CA GLY A 74 -12.70 5.94 -4.01
C GLY A 74 -13.06 6.13 -5.48
N LEU A 75 -14.15 6.82 -5.75
CA LEU A 75 -14.64 7.04 -7.11
C LEU A 75 -13.82 8.08 -7.90
N GLU A 76 -12.93 8.82 -7.26
CA GLU A 76 -12.04 9.77 -7.94
C GLU A 76 -10.78 9.09 -8.52
N GLU A 77 -10.49 7.84 -8.13
CA GLU A 77 -9.37 7.07 -8.68
C GLU A 77 -9.67 6.59 -10.10
N ARG A 78 -8.71 6.77 -10.99
CA ARG A 78 -8.74 6.27 -12.36
C ARG A 78 -7.60 5.31 -12.60
N ASP A 79 -7.64 4.57 -13.73
CA ASP A 79 -6.49 3.76 -14.15
C ASP A 79 -5.21 4.62 -14.17
N SER A 80 -4.09 4.00 -13.81
CA SER A 80 -2.78 4.67 -13.79
C SER A 80 -2.26 5.05 -15.18
N GLY A 81 -2.85 4.48 -16.24
CA GLY A 81 -2.45 4.66 -17.62
C GLY A 81 -1.39 3.67 -18.11
N ASP A 82 -0.93 2.71 -17.27
CA ASP A 82 0.10 1.75 -17.69
C ASP A 82 -0.27 1.01 -18.96
N VAL A 83 -1.49 0.47 -19.03
CA VAL A 83 -1.95 -0.30 -20.19
C VAL A 83 -1.98 0.55 -21.46
N ALA A 84 -2.49 1.79 -21.40
CA ALA A 84 -2.49 2.70 -22.54
C ALA A 84 -1.08 2.94 -23.07
N ARG A 85 -0.15 3.27 -22.19
CA ARG A 85 1.23 3.55 -22.53
C ARG A 85 1.95 2.34 -23.12
N ARG A 86 1.75 1.13 -22.55
CA ARG A 86 2.35 -0.11 -23.06
C ARG A 86 1.78 -0.52 -24.43
N LEU A 87 0.55 -0.13 -24.74
CA LEU A 87 -0.07 -0.34 -26.04
C LEU A 87 0.27 0.76 -27.08
N GLY A 88 1.06 1.78 -26.69
CA GLY A 88 1.52 2.86 -27.55
C GLY A 88 0.56 4.06 -27.61
N ASP A 89 -0.50 4.09 -26.80
CA ASP A 89 -1.43 5.22 -26.73
C ASP A 89 -0.97 6.22 -25.65
N GLU A 90 0.04 7.01 -26.02
CA GLU A 90 0.61 8.04 -25.15
C GLU A 90 -0.40 9.15 -24.82
N ALA A 91 -1.32 9.48 -25.74
CA ALA A 91 -2.31 10.52 -25.53
C ALA A 91 -3.29 10.14 -24.41
N THR A 92 -3.80 8.92 -24.43
CA THR A 92 -4.67 8.39 -23.37
C THR A 92 -3.91 8.28 -22.04
N PHE A 93 -2.65 7.78 -22.07
CA PHE A 93 -1.81 7.76 -20.87
C PHE A 93 -1.68 9.14 -20.23
N GLN A 94 -1.28 10.15 -20.99
CA GLN A 94 -1.10 11.52 -20.48
C GLN A 94 -2.41 12.10 -19.94
N THR A 95 -3.52 11.85 -20.61
CA THR A 95 -4.85 12.30 -20.15
C THR A 95 -5.21 11.70 -18.80
N LEU A 96 -5.05 10.39 -18.63
CA LEU A 96 -5.30 9.70 -17.35
C LEU A 96 -4.36 10.19 -16.24
N ALA A 97 -3.07 10.28 -16.55
CA ALA A 97 -2.06 10.73 -15.60
C ALA A 97 -2.32 12.17 -15.14
N GLN A 98 -2.62 13.09 -16.03
CA GLN A 98 -2.93 14.50 -15.70
C GLN A 98 -4.19 14.61 -14.84
N ARG A 99 -5.24 13.82 -15.14
CA ARG A 99 -6.45 13.76 -14.32
C ARG A 99 -6.17 13.23 -12.90
N ASN A 100 -5.37 12.16 -12.80
CA ASN A 100 -4.95 11.63 -11.51
C ASN A 100 -4.11 12.63 -10.73
N ILE A 101 -3.13 13.30 -11.36
CA ILE A 101 -2.31 14.34 -10.75
C ILE A 101 -3.18 15.49 -10.23
N ALA A 102 -4.14 15.95 -11.02
CA ALA A 102 -5.07 16.99 -10.60
C ALA A 102 -5.95 16.56 -9.41
N THR A 103 -6.37 15.29 -9.36
CA THR A 103 -7.10 14.73 -8.22
C THR A 103 -6.23 14.64 -6.98
N LEU A 104 -5.01 14.10 -7.12
CA LEU A 104 -4.06 13.95 -6.01
C LEU A 104 -3.66 15.31 -5.40
N ALA A 105 -3.58 16.36 -6.21
CA ALA A 105 -3.24 17.71 -5.77
C ALA A 105 -4.29 18.35 -4.83
N LYS A 106 -5.50 17.81 -4.76
CA LYS A 106 -6.55 18.28 -3.84
C LYS A 106 -6.28 17.87 -2.39
N TYR A 107 -5.46 16.84 -2.16
CA TYR A 107 -5.33 16.15 -0.89
C TYR A 107 -3.91 16.18 -0.34
N ARG A 108 -3.77 15.92 0.96
CA ARG A 108 -2.48 15.82 1.63
C ARG A 108 -2.22 14.38 2.06
N PHE A 109 -1.11 13.84 1.61
CA PHE A 109 -0.62 12.51 2.03
C PHE A 109 0.90 12.48 1.96
N LYS A 110 1.52 11.59 2.73
CA LYS A 110 2.98 11.46 2.75
C LYS A 110 3.48 10.54 1.65
N ARG A 111 2.73 9.46 1.37
CA ARG A 111 3.11 8.45 0.39
C ARG A 111 1.91 7.70 -0.17
N ILE A 112 2.10 7.13 -1.35
CA ILE A 112 1.15 6.24 -2.01
C ILE A 112 1.62 4.80 -1.79
N VAL A 113 0.71 3.88 -1.48
CA VAL A 113 0.97 2.44 -1.43
C VAL A 113 0.01 1.73 -2.36
N SER A 114 0.50 0.80 -3.19
CA SER A 114 -0.33 0.00 -4.08
C SER A 114 0.03 -1.48 -4.02
N CYS A 115 -0.97 -2.36 -4.17
CA CYS A 115 -0.76 -3.79 -4.36
C CYS A 115 -0.40 -4.15 -5.81
N ASP A 116 -0.50 -3.20 -6.73
CA ASP A 116 -0.22 -3.40 -8.14
C ASP A 116 1.15 -2.81 -8.53
N PRO A 117 2.13 -3.66 -8.92
CA PRO A 117 3.44 -3.18 -9.35
C PRO A 117 3.41 -2.33 -10.62
N HIS A 118 2.38 -2.44 -11.47
CA HIS A 118 2.22 -1.63 -12.66
C HIS A 118 1.87 -0.19 -12.28
N SER A 119 0.83 -0.01 -11.45
CA SER A 119 0.48 1.30 -10.90
C SER A 119 1.63 1.88 -10.06
N PHE A 120 2.28 1.06 -9.22
CA PHE A 120 3.46 1.45 -8.46
C PHE A 120 4.56 2.01 -9.37
N HIS A 121 4.89 1.30 -10.47
CA HIS A 121 5.93 1.73 -11.41
C HIS A 121 5.59 3.05 -12.08
N VAL A 122 4.38 3.18 -12.62
CA VAL A 122 3.95 4.36 -13.36
C VAL A 122 3.87 5.60 -12.47
N LEU A 123 3.25 5.48 -11.30
CA LEU A 123 3.15 6.58 -10.32
C LEU A 123 4.52 7.03 -9.83
N LYS A 124 5.46 6.08 -9.62
CA LYS A 124 6.81 6.36 -9.10
C LYS A 124 7.75 6.94 -10.15
N ASN A 125 7.75 6.35 -11.35
CA ASN A 125 8.82 6.60 -12.32
C ASN A 125 8.38 7.43 -13.54
N GLU A 126 7.08 7.46 -13.84
CA GLU A 126 6.60 8.04 -15.09
C GLU A 126 5.78 9.32 -14.88
N TYR A 127 5.04 9.46 -13.78
CA TYR A 127 4.25 10.65 -13.48
C TYR A 127 5.10 11.90 -13.24
N GLY A 128 6.36 11.73 -12.80
CA GLY A 128 7.29 12.84 -12.58
C GLY A 128 7.47 13.74 -13.79
N ALA A 129 7.49 13.17 -15.00
CA ALA A 129 7.60 13.93 -16.25
C ALA A 129 6.37 14.82 -16.53
N LEU A 130 5.24 14.54 -15.89
CA LEU A 130 3.98 15.28 -16.00
C LEU A 130 3.70 16.15 -14.76
N GLY A 131 4.67 16.30 -13.84
CA GLY A 131 4.56 17.10 -12.63
C GLY A 131 4.06 16.35 -11.39
N GLY A 132 3.79 15.04 -11.48
CA GLY A 132 3.35 14.19 -10.37
C GLY A 132 4.51 13.51 -9.65
N ASN A 133 5.14 14.20 -8.70
CA ASN A 133 6.25 13.65 -7.91
C ASN A 133 5.75 13.11 -6.57
N TYR A 134 5.72 11.78 -6.43
CA TYR A 134 5.19 11.10 -5.24
C TYR A 134 6.19 10.10 -4.68
N GLN A 135 6.20 9.94 -3.35
CA GLN A 135 6.79 8.77 -2.73
C GLN A 135 5.82 7.60 -2.87
N VAL A 136 6.17 6.62 -3.70
CA VAL A 136 5.33 5.45 -3.96
C VAL A 136 6.03 4.21 -3.46
N LEU A 137 5.31 3.35 -2.77
CA LEU A 137 5.78 2.04 -2.29
C LEU A 137 4.86 0.93 -2.80
N HIS A 138 5.46 -0.20 -3.07
CA HIS A 138 4.70 -1.44 -3.24
C HIS A 138 4.25 -1.98 -1.87
N HIS A 139 3.10 -2.65 -1.79
CA HIS A 139 2.56 -3.12 -0.52
C HIS A 139 3.51 -4.06 0.23
N THR A 140 4.28 -4.90 -0.47
CA THR A 140 5.24 -5.80 0.17
C THR A 140 6.38 -5.06 0.86
N THR A 141 6.90 -3.98 0.24
CA THR A 141 7.90 -3.09 0.84
C THR A 141 7.32 -2.35 2.04
N PHE A 142 6.06 -1.93 1.94
CA PHE A 142 5.37 -1.29 3.04
C PHE A 142 5.10 -2.24 4.22
N ILE A 143 4.68 -3.48 3.95
CA ILE A 143 4.53 -4.51 4.99
C ILE A 143 5.87 -4.82 5.66
N ASP A 144 6.97 -4.95 4.90
CA ASP A 144 8.31 -5.14 5.46
C ASP A 144 8.72 -3.99 6.40
N GLU A 145 8.41 -2.73 6.03
CA GLU A 145 8.60 -1.59 6.94
C GLU A 145 7.79 -1.73 8.23
N LEU A 146 6.52 -2.14 8.15
CA LEU A 146 5.66 -2.34 9.32
C LEU A 146 6.18 -3.45 10.22
N VAL A 147 6.64 -4.56 9.64
CA VAL A 147 7.25 -5.67 10.36
C VAL A 147 8.52 -5.22 11.10
N ARG A 148 9.42 -4.53 10.41
CA ARG A 148 10.67 -4.01 11.02
C ARG A 148 10.42 -3.01 12.15
N LYS A 149 9.33 -2.26 12.07
CA LYS A 149 8.92 -1.32 13.13
C LYS A 149 8.19 -2.00 14.29
N GLY A 150 7.92 -3.30 14.21
CA GLY A 150 7.13 -4.02 15.21
C GLY A 150 5.66 -3.57 15.25
N ALA A 151 5.15 -3.00 14.15
CA ALA A 151 3.79 -2.49 14.07
C ALA A 151 2.73 -3.59 13.81
N LEU A 152 3.18 -4.81 13.49
CA LEU A 152 2.33 -5.96 13.24
C LEU A 152 2.65 -7.07 14.23
N ASN A 153 1.61 -7.62 14.86
CA ASN A 153 1.73 -8.83 15.67
C ASN A 153 1.42 -10.04 14.75
N LEU A 154 2.46 -10.80 14.41
CA LEU A 154 2.39 -11.87 13.43
C LEU A 154 2.63 -13.24 14.07
N GLY A 155 1.76 -14.18 13.77
CA GLY A 155 1.97 -15.59 14.01
C GLY A 155 2.81 -16.25 12.91
N GLN A 156 2.90 -17.58 13.00
CA GLN A 156 3.58 -18.39 12.00
C GLN A 156 2.59 -18.97 10.99
N SER A 157 2.92 -18.91 9.72
CA SER A 157 2.10 -19.51 8.68
C SER A 157 2.07 -21.04 8.80
N LYS A 158 0.91 -21.60 8.53
CA LYS A 158 0.72 -23.07 8.40
C LYS A 158 0.73 -23.51 6.95
N ALA A 159 1.06 -22.61 6.01
CA ALA A 159 1.23 -22.97 4.61
C ALA A 159 2.28 -24.08 4.48
N GLY A 160 2.03 -25.03 3.61
CA GLY A 160 2.97 -26.08 3.26
C GLY A 160 4.21 -25.52 2.57
N SER A 161 4.71 -26.22 1.56
CA SER A 161 5.85 -25.71 0.81
C SER A 161 5.46 -24.57 -0.13
N VAL A 162 6.17 -23.45 -0.05
CA VAL A 162 5.86 -22.21 -0.78
C VAL A 162 6.98 -21.84 -1.75
N THR A 163 6.63 -21.47 -2.97
CA THR A 163 7.53 -20.79 -3.91
C THR A 163 7.06 -19.36 -4.15
N TYR A 164 7.96 -18.48 -4.64
CA TYR A 164 7.63 -17.10 -4.92
C TYR A 164 7.79 -16.77 -6.40
N HIS A 165 6.76 -16.17 -6.99
CA HIS A 165 6.84 -15.64 -8.33
C HIS A 165 7.24 -14.16 -8.26
N ASP A 166 8.46 -13.83 -8.72
CA ASP A 166 8.94 -12.44 -8.82
C ASP A 166 8.20 -11.69 -9.93
N PRO A 167 7.37 -10.68 -9.63
CA PRO A 167 6.73 -9.87 -10.64
C PRO A 167 7.76 -9.00 -11.37
N CYS A 168 7.67 -8.93 -12.69
CA CYS A 168 8.67 -8.22 -13.49
C CYS A 168 8.71 -6.71 -13.21
N TYR A 169 7.55 -6.07 -13.02
CA TYR A 169 7.48 -4.65 -12.69
C TYR A 169 7.99 -4.33 -11.29
N LEU A 170 7.86 -5.26 -10.34
CA LEU A 170 8.41 -5.10 -9.01
C LEU A 170 9.93 -5.31 -9.01
N GLY A 171 10.37 -6.45 -9.52
CA GLY A 171 11.79 -6.83 -9.52
C GLY A 171 12.59 -6.14 -10.63
N ARG A 172 12.40 -6.53 -11.90
CA ARG A 172 13.25 -6.06 -13.00
C ARG A 172 13.19 -4.55 -13.23
N TYR A 173 12.02 -3.94 -13.09
CA TYR A 173 11.86 -2.50 -13.34
C TYR A 173 12.17 -1.64 -12.11
N ASN A 174 12.03 -2.18 -10.90
CA ASN A 174 12.16 -1.38 -9.66
C ASN A 174 13.19 -1.92 -8.66
N GLY A 175 13.82 -3.07 -8.91
CA GLY A 175 14.86 -3.63 -8.04
C GLY A 175 14.36 -4.26 -6.74
N GLU A 176 13.05 -4.41 -6.57
CA GLU A 176 12.39 -4.86 -5.35
C GLU A 176 12.32 -6.41 -5.33
N TYR A 177 13.33 -7.06 -4.76
CA TYR A 177 13.42 -8.52 -4.64
C TYR A 177 13.38 -9.01 -3.19
N GLU A 178 13.98 -8.22 -2.27
CA GLU A 178 14.20 -8.66 -0.89
C GLU A 178 12.99 -8.45 0.02
N ALA A 179 12.26 -7.35 -0.14
CA ALA A 179 11.13 -7.05 0.73
C ALA A 179 10.05 -8.16 0.70
N PRO A 180 9.63 -8.70 -0.46
CA PRO A 180 8.70 -9.83 -0.50
C PRO A 180 9.20 -11.06 0.27
N ARG A 181 10.49 -11.39 0.12
CA ARG A 181 11.13 -12.54 0.79
C ARG A 181 11.28 -12.30 2.29
N ALA A 182 11.58 -11.05 2.70
CA ALA A 182 11.68 -10.67 4.10
C ALA A 182 10.32 -10.82 4.81
N VAL A 183 9.24 -10.38 4.16
CA VAL A 183 7.88 -10.55 4.69
C VAL A 183 7.52 -12.03 4.84
N LEU A 184 7.80 -12.87 3.82
CA LEU A 184 7.54 -14.30 3.89
C LEU A 184 8.33 -14.97 5.04
N ARG A 185 9.61 -14.63 5.19
CA ARG A 185 10.43 -15.13 6.33
C ARG A 185 9.86 -14.68 7.68
N ALA A 186 9.37 -13.46 7.77
CA ALA A 186 8.81 -12.95 9.03
C ALA A 186 7.58 -13.75 9.51
N ILE A 187 6.84 -14.36 8.60
CA ILE A 187 5.71 -15.24 8.92
C ILE A 187 6.07 -16.73 8.89
N GLY A 188 7.38 -17.06 8.94
CA GLY A 188 7.88 -18.43 9.02
C GLY A 188 7.89 -19.21 7.71
N ILE A 189 7.76 -18.54 6.56
CA ILE A 189 7.82 -19.19 5.25
C ILE A 189 9.23 -19.11 4.68
N GLU A 190 9.86 -20.26 4.46
CA GLU A 190 11.06 -20.40 3.65
C GLU A 190 10.68 -20.64 2.19
N VAL A 191 11.12 -19.74 1.32
CA VAL A 191 10.79 -19.81 -0.10
C VAL A 191 11.62 -20.88 -0.79
N LYS A 192 10.96 -21.83 -1.46
CA LYS A 192 11.60 -22.71 -2.42
C LYS A 192 11.79 -21.97 -3.73
N GLU A 193 13.01 -21.49 -3.98
CA GLU A 193 13.28 -20.71 -5.18
C GLU A 193 13.17 -21.56 -6.47
N MET A 194 12.54 -20.96 -7.48
CA MET A 194 12.55 -21.55 -8.82
C MET A 194 13.93 -21.40 -9.47
N ALA A 195 14.29 -22.28 -10.38
CA ALA A 195 15.54 -22.17 -11.14
C ALA A 195 15.65 -20.83 -11.87
N ARG A 196 14.51 -20.26 -12.28
CA ARG A 196 14.37 -18.90 -12.80
C ARG A 196 13.67 -18.02 -11.77
N SER A 197 14.45 -17.45 -10.85
CA SER A 197 13.99 -16.50 -9.80
C SER A 197 14.73 -15.17 -9.88
N GLY A 198 14.27 -14.20 -9.13
CA GLY A 198 14.86 -12.86 -9.06
C GLY A 198 14.90 -12.18 -10.44
N PHE A 199 16.04 -11.61 -10.79
CA PHE A 199 16.24 -10.92 -12.08
C PHE A 199 15.94 -11.82 -13.29
N ARG A 200 16.22 -13.10 -13.20
CA ARG A 200 15.98 -14.09 -14.29
C ARG A 200 14.58 -14.69 -14.27
N SER A 201 13.70 -14.26 -13.39
CA SER A 201 12.33 -14.76 -13.31
C SER A 201 11.63 -14.73 -14.66
N ARG A 202 10.97 -15.84 -15.03
CA ARG A 202 10.09 -15.87 -16.21
C ARG A 202 8.85 -15.00 -15.91
N CYS A 203 8.43 -14.21 -16.89
CA CYS A 203 7.21 -13.42 -16.80
C CYS A 203 5.97 -14.32 -16.62
N CYS A 204 4.92 -13.78 -15.98
CA CYS A 204 3.60 -14.42 -15.93
C CYS A 204 2.82 -14.27 -17.26
N GLY A 205 3.25 -13.35 -18.11
CA GLY A 205 2.55 -13.03 -19.37
C GLY A 205 1.46 -11.98 -19.25
N GLY A 206 1.32 -11.30 -18.09
CA GLY A 206 0.25 -10.33 -17.83
C GLY A 206 0.53 -8.88 -18.24
N GLY A 207 1.78 -8.54 -18.56
CA GLY A 207 2.13 -7.16 -18.91
C GLY A 207 1.75 -6.76 -20.33
N GLY A 208 1.77 -5.44 -20.60
CA GLY A 208 1.60 -4.90 -21.94
C GLY A 208 0.24 -5.16 -22.59
N GLY A 209 -0.81 -5.34 -21.78
CA GLY A 209 -2.14 -5.66 -22.31
C GLY A 209 -2.31 -7.11 -22.78
N ALA A 210 -1.33 -7.99 -22.55
CA ALA A 210 -1.35 -9.38 -22.99
C ALA A 210 -2.59 -10.20 -22.56
N PRO A 211 -3.21 -9.99 -21.37
CA PRO A 211 -4.43 -10.70 -20.99
C PRO A 211 -5.64 -10.40 -21.89
N ILE A 212 -5.60 -9.31 -22.63
CA ILE A 212 -6.70 -8.78 -23.41
C ILE A 212 -6.36 -8.69 -24.91
N THR A 213 -5.16 -9.14 -25.29
CA THR A 213 -4.71 -9.28 -26.66
C THR A 213 -4.47 -10.76 -26.94
N ASP A 214 -4.90 -11.24 -28.10
CA ASP A 214 -4.57 -12.58 -28.56
C ASP A 214 -3.14 -12.58 -29.09
N ILE A 215 -2.22 -13.13 -28.29
CA ILE A 215 -0.82 -13.28 -28.69
C ILE A 215 -0.63 -14.69 -29.25
N PRO A 216 -0.46 -14.85 -30.58
CA PRO A 216 -0.30 -16.16 -31.17
C PRO A 216 0.99 -16.82 -30.67
N GLY A 217 0.92 -18.11 -30.37
CA GLY A 217 2.07 -18.89 -29.88
C GLY A 217 1.73 -20.35 -29.67
N LYS A 218 2.76 -21.21 -29.68
CA LYS A 218 2.59 -22.66 -29.41
C LYS A 218 2.28 -22.95 -27.94
N GLN A 219 2.75 -22.10 -27.04
CA GLN A 219 2.56 -22.21 -25.60
C GLN A 219 2.33 -20.83 -24.99
N ARG A 220 1.39 -20.74 -24.07
CA ARG A 220 1.16 -19.53 -23.31
C ARG A 220 2.28 -19.32 -22.29
N ILE A 221 2.68 -18.07 -22.09
CA ILE A 221 3.74 -17.71 -21.11
C ILE A 221 3.39 -18.19 -19.69
N PRO A 222 2.13 -18.02 -19.18
CA PRO A 222 1.76 -18.53 -17.85
C PRO A 222 1.88 -20.05 -17.73
N ASP A 223 1.60 -20.82 -18.80
CA ASP A 223 1.74 -22.27 -18.78
C ASP A 223 3.22 -22.66 -18.65
N MET A 224 4.13 -21.98 -19.35
CA MET A 224 5.58 -22.17 -19.20
C MET A 224 6.06 -21.78 -17.80
N ARG A 225 5.51 -20.71 -17.21
CA ARG A 225 5.84 -20.33 -15.82
C ARG A 225 5.32 -21.35 -14.82
N MET A 226 4.16 -21.95 -15.09
CA MET A 226 3.60 -23.00 -14.26
C MET A 226 4.49 -24.27 -14.25
N VAL A 227 5.21 -24.56 -15.35
CA VAL A 227 6.22 -25.62 -15.36
C VAL A 227 7.33 -25.30 -14.36
N ASP A 228 7.94 -24.10 -14.45
CA ASP A 228 8.98 -23.68 -13.50
C ASP A 228 8.50 -23.77 -12.03
N ILE A 229 7.22 -23.47 -11.77
CA ILE A 229 6.61 -23.58 -10.44
C ILE A 229 6.49 -25.04 -10.00
N LYS A 230 5.97 -25.91 -10.84
CA LYS A 230 5.78 -27.35 -10.53
C LYS A 230 7.08 -28.06 -10.25
N GLU A 231 8.18 -27.65 -10.91
CA GLU A 231 9.52 -28.21 -10.69
C GLU A 231 10.03 -27.97 -9.24
N THR A 232 9.51 -26.95 -8.53
CA THR A 232 9.85 -26.73 -7.11
C THR A 232 9.17 -27.71 -6.15
N GLY A 233 8.12 -28.39 -6.59
CA GLY A 233 7.27 -29.21 -5.73
C GLY A 233 6.52 -28.40 -4.67
N ALA A 234 6.34 -27.10 -4.87
CA ALA A 234 5.61 -26.25 -3.95
C ALA A 234 4.10 -26.47 -4.07
N GLU A 235 3.41 -26.41 -2.94
CA GLU A 235 1.95 -26.54 -2.83
C GLU A 235 1.25 -25.17 -3.00
N LEU A 236 2.00 -24.09 -2.74
CA LEU A 236 1.52 -22.70 -2.82
C LEU A 236 2.53 -21.83 -3.56
N VAL A 237 2.01 -20.90 -4.35
CA VAL A 237 2.78 -19.83 -5.00
C VAL A 237 2.42 -18.51 -4.36
N ALA A 238 3.37 -17.89 -3.68
CA ALA A 238 3.23 -16.52 -3.25
C ALA A 238 3.45 -15.57 -4.43
N VAL A 239 2.63 -14.54 -4.55
CA VAL A 239 2.71 -13.49 -5.57
C VAL A 239 2.62 -12.11 -4.92
N GLY A 240 2.93 -11.07 -5.67
CA GLY A 240 2.76 -9.67 -5.27
C GLY A 240 2.35 -8.83 -6.47
N CYS A 241 1.34 -9.28 -7.23
CA CYS A 241 0.87 -8.59 -8.42
C CYS A 241 -0.48 -9.14 -8.87
N PRO A 242 -1.51 -8.27 -9.01
CA PRO A 242 -2.84 -8.66 -9.45
C PRO A 242 -2.85 -9.37 -10.81
N GLN A 243 -2.06 -8.88 -11.75
CA GLN A 243 -1.98 -9.47 -13.09
C GLN A 243 -1.28 -10.84 -13.05
N CYS A 244 -0.25 -11.00 -12.20
CA CYS A 244 0.39 -12.30 -12.01
C CYS A 244 -0.58 -13.31 -11.39
N THR A 245 -1.38 -12.91 -10.40
CA THR A 245 -2.44 -13.73 -9.81
C THR A 245 -3.40 -14.20 -10.89
N ALA A 246 -3.94 -13.28 -11.68
CA ALA A 246 -4.90 -13.59 -12.73
C ALA A 246 -4.34 -14.56 -13.78
N MET A 247 -3.10 -14.33 -14.23
CA MET A 247 -2.44 -15.15 -15.25
C MET A 247 -2.14 -16.57 -14.75
N LEU A 248 -1.63 -16.70 -13.53
CA LEU A 248 -1.25 -18.00 -12.97
C LEU A 248 -2.50 -18.80 -12.53
N GLU A 249 -3.52 -18.15 -11.99
CA GLU A 249 -4.81 -18.80 -11.72
C GLU A 249 -5.55 -19.19 -12.98
N GLY A 250 -5.29 -18.51 -14.10
CA GLY A 250 -5.82 -18.86 -15.42
C GLY A 250 -5.18 -20.10 -16.07
N VAL A 251 -4.19 -20.73 -15.46
CA VAL A 251 -3.63 -21.99 -15.92
C VAL A 251 -4.53 -23.14 -15.48
N VAL A 252 -4.79 -24.08 -16.40
CA VAL A 252 -5.66 -25.25 -16.15
C VAL A 252 -5.07 -26.14 -15.05
N ALA A 253 -5.95 -26.60 -14.15
CA ALA A 253 -5.57 -27.53 -13.09
C ALA A 253 -5.04 -28.88 -13.65
N PRO A 254 -4.19 -29.63 -12.91
CA PRO A 254 -3.78 -29.35 -11.54
C PRO A 254 -2.67 -28.30 -11.46
N ARG A 255 -2.81 -27.37 -10.53
CA ARG A 255 -1.82 -26.33 -10.21
C ARG A 255 -1.78 -26.07 -8.70
N PRO A 256 -0.66 -25.55 -8.15
CA PRO A 256 -0.60 -25.06 -6.78
C PRO A 256 -1.60 -23.96 -6.50
N GLU A 257 -1.91 -23.73 -5.23
CA GLU A 257 -2.67 -22.57 -4.78
C GLU A 257 -1.89 -21.28 -5.07
N ILE A 258 -2.58 -20.20 -5.44
CA ILE A 258 -1.97 -18.88 -5.68
C ILE A 258 -2.49 -17.93 -4.63
N LYS A 259 -1.60 -17.31 -3.85
CA LYS A 259 -1.97 -16.26 -2.88
C LYS A 259 -1.04 -15.07 -2.98
N ASP A 260 -1.60 -13.90 -2.83
CA ASP A 260 -0.78 -12.69 -2.64
C ASP A 260 -0.14 -12.69 -1.24
N ILE A 261 1.03 -12.05 -1.12
CA ILE A 261 1.73 -11.92 0.16
C ILE A 261 0.86 -11.22 1.21
N ALA A 262 0.04 -10.24 0.82
CA ALA A 262 -0.89 -9.60 1.74
C ALA A 262 -1.92 -10.59 2.31
N GLU A 263 -2.37 -11.56 1.52
CA GLU A 263 -3.29 -12.62 1.98
C GLU A 263 -2.61 -13.50 3.02
N LEU A 264 -1.36 -13.93 2.75
CA LEU A 264 -0.57 -14.76 3.67
C LEU A 264 -0.29 -14.04 5.01
N VAL A 265 0.02 -12.75 4.95
CA VAL A 265 0.21 -11.93 6.15
C VAL A 265 -1.09 -11.77 6.93
N ALA A 266 -2.21 -11.49 6.23
CA ALA A 266 -3.50 -11.31 6.88
C ALA A 266 -4.04 -12.57 7.57
N GLU A 267 -3.65 -13.77 7.10
CA GLU A 267 -4.00 -15.06 7.70
C GLU A 267 -3.32 -15.30 9.05
N VAL A 268 -2.17 -14.69 9.28
CA VAL A 268 -1.36 -14.88 10.50
C VAL A 268 -1.36 -13.67 11.43
N LEU A 269 -2.17 -12.64 11.15
CA LEU A 269 -2.35 -11.52 12.06
C LEU A 269 -2.96 -12.03 13.37
N ILE A 270 -2.28 -11.75 14.47
CA ILE A 270 -2.80 -11.97 15.81
C ILE A 270 -3.52 -10.68 16.20
N GLU A 271 -4.84 -10.75 16.34
CA GLU A 271 -5.62 -9.64 16.88
C GLU A 271 -5.10 -9.33 18.28
N ALA A 272 -4.84 -8.05 18.56
CA ALA A 272 -4.55 -7.63 19.92
C ALA A 272 -5.80 -7.99 20.75
N THR A 273 -5.71 -9.04 21.56
CA THR A 273 -6.68 -9.24 22.63
C THR A 273 -6.71 -7.94 23.40
N GLU A 274 -7.88 -7.34 23.59
CA GLU A 274 -8.06 -6.15 24.42
C GLU A 274 -7.29 -6.38 25.71
N VAL A 275 -6.14 -5.72 25.86
CA VAL A 275 -5.44 -5.69 27.14
C VAL A 275 -6.37 -4.90 28.04
N PRO A 276 -7.00 -5.52 29.07
CA PRO A 276 -7.86 -4.78 29.95
C PRO A 276 -7.06 -3.60 30.48
N ALA A 277 -7.62 -2.40 30.33
CA ALA A 277 -6.98 -1.15 30.72
C ALA A 277 -6.35 -1.35 32.08
N LYS A 278 -5.03 -1.21 32.20
CA LYS A 278 -4.29 -1.33 33.45
C LYS A 278 -4.95 -0.37 34.41
N LYS A 279 -5.65 -0.87 35.41
CA LYS A 279 -6.21 -0.02 36.49
C LYS A 279 -5.06 0.86 36.97
N PRO A 280 -5.25 2.18 37.11
CA PRO A 280 -4.19 3.05 37.63
C PRO A 280 -3.68 2.45 38.92
N SER A 281 -2.36 2.34 39.05
CA SER A 281 -1.74 1.83 40.26
C SER A 281 -2.08 2.78 41.40
N LEU A 282 -2.26 2.24 42.64
CA LEU A 282 -2.56 3.03 43.82
C LEU A 282 -1.61 4.21 44.06
N ALA A 283 -0.42 4.21 43.43
CA ALA A 283 0.57 5.28 43.50
C ALA A 283 0.15 6.55 42.73
N THR A 284 -0.58 6.44 41.62
CA THR A 284 -1.09 7.60 40.88
C THR A 284 -2.32 8.25 41.52
N ALA A 285 -3.08 7.49 42.31
CA ALA A 285 -4.25 8.02 43.03
C ALA A 285 -3.86 8.88 44.26
N VAL A 286 -2.61 8.80 44.70
CA VAL A 286 -2.13 9.61 45.87
C VAL A 286 -1.58 10.96 45.38
N GLU A 287 -1.06 11.07 44.17
CA GLU A 287 -0.59 12.35 43.61
C GLU A 287 -1.75 13.29 43.21
N GLU A 288 -2.86 12.75 42.70
CA GLU A 288 -4.06 13.58 42.37
C GLU A 288 -4.83 14.06 43.63
N ALA A 289 -4.63 13.42 44.77
CA ALA A 289 -5.30 13.82 46.03
C ALA A 289 -4.56 14.93 46.80
N VAL A 290 -3.33 15.27 46.43
CA VAL A 290 -2.52 16.30 47.13
C VAL A 290 -2.66 17.68 46.43
N ASP A 291 -3.02 17.74 45.18
CA ASP A 291 -3.20 19.00 44.44
C ASP A 291 -4.60 19.67 44.65
N GLY A 292 -5.48 19.06 45.38
CA GLY A 292 -6.87 19.55 45.61
C GLY A 292 -7.11 20.30 46.94
N ALA A 293 -6.09 20.54 47.76
CA ALA A 293 -6.25 21.26 49.02
C ALA A 293 -5.67 22.68 48.95
N THR A 294 -6.41 23.60 48.36
CA THR A 294 -6.16 25.03 48.51
C THR A 294 -6.77 25.48 49.85
N CYS A 295 -5.90 25.78 50.79
CA CYS A 295 -6.25 26.39 52.06
C CYS A 295 -6.43 27.90 51.87
N GLU A 296 -7.67 28.37 51.95
CA GLU A 296 -7.95 29.79 52.13
C GLU A 296 -7.55 30.22 53.54
N ALA A 297 -6.55 31.06 53.65
CA ALA A 297 -6.35 31.87 54.86
C ALA A 297 -5.84 33.27 54.43
N SER A 298 -6.75 34.23 54.61
CA SER A 298 -6.51 35.65 54.57
C SER A 298 -5.46 36.12 55.58
N CYS A 299 -4.54 37.00 55.15
CA CYS A 299 -3.94 38.01 56.06
C CYS A 299 -3.42 39.18 55.24
N ASP A 300 -3.74 40.34 55.77
CA ASP A 300 -3.60 41.71 55.28
C ASP A 300 -2.16 42.23 55.05
N ALA A 301 -2.11 43.27 54.25
CA ALA A 301 -1.08 44.14 53.74
C ALA A 301 -0.01 44.70 54.71
N PRO A 302 1.07 45.44 54.32
CA PRO A 302 0.93 46.70 53.61
C PRO A 302 1.99 47.06 52.53
N ARG A 303 1.67 48.16 51.86
CA ARG A 303 2.30 48.82 50.74
C ARG A 303 3.68 49.49 50.99
N ARG A 304 4.42 49.68 49.87
CA ARG A 304 5.15 50.84 49.28
C ARG A 304 6.67 50.72 49.18
N PRO A 305 7.37 51.58 48.36
CA PRO A 305 7.04 52.15 47.05
C PRO A 305 8.21 52.15 46.02
N SER A 306 7.84 52.43 44.75
CA SER A 306 8.49 53.20 43.66
C SER A 306 9.99 53.40 43.58
N ASN A 307 10.49 53.28 42.35
CA ASN A 307 11.17 54.27 41.47
C ASN A 307 11.88 53.49 40.35
N ALA A 308 11.61 53.72 39.12
CA ALA A 308 11.81 54.81 38.20
C ALA A 308 13.19 54.80 37.53
N GLU A 309 13.12 54.95 36.18
CA GLU A 309 14.18 55.44 35.28
C GLU A 309 15.32 54.47 34.95
N GLY A 310 15.66 54.19 33.71
CA GLY A 310 15.61 54.95 32.47
C GLY A 310 16.84 54.57 31.67
N PHE A 311 16.83 54.88 30.41
CA PHE A 311 17.95 54.95 29.42
C PHE A 311 17.95 53.87 28.34
N ILE A 312 17.38 54.12 27.17
CA ILE A 312 17.68 54.89 25.93
C ILE A 312 19.04 54.51 25.28
N ARG A 313 18.93 54.09 23.98
CA ARG A 313 19.85 54.26 22.81
C ARG A 313 21.06 53.37 22.71
N ARG A 314 21.38 52.79 21.55
CA ARG A 314 21.63 53.28 20.14
C ARG A 314 21.79 52.08 19.23
N LEU A 315 21.16 52.05 18.08
CA LEU A 315 21.65 52.42 16.73
C LEU A 315 23.06 51.96 16.36
N GLY A 316 23.15 51.25 15.25
CA GLY A 316 24.35 51.01 14.45
C GLY A 316 24.13 50.00 13.36
N HIS A 317 23.78 50.44 12.26
CA HIS A 317 24.02 50.23 10.83
C HIS A 317 25.39 49.63 10.51
N PHE A 318 25.39 48.82 9.46
CA PHE A 318 26.31 48.63 8.29
C PHE A 318 26.13 47.17 7.86
N GLY A 319 25.75 46.75 6.64
CA GLY A 319 26.21 47.26 5.34
C GLY A 319 27.26 46.32 4.76
N GLY A 320 26.89 45.58 3.75
CA GLY A 320 27.77 44.72 2.99
C GLY A 320 26.99 43.63 2.28
#